data_cd0824d9b91c88ee9879dd0042b07607
#
_entry.id   cd0824d9b91c88ee9879dd0042b07607
#
_cell.length_a   1.000
_cell.length_b   1.000
_cell.length_c   1.000
_cell.angle_alpha   90.00
_cell.angle_beta   90.00
_cell.angle_gamma   90.00
#
_symmetry.space_group_name_H-M   'P 1'
#
loop_
_entity.id
_entity.type
_entity.pdbx_description
1 polymer ?
#
loop_
_entity_poly.entity_id
_entity_poly.type
_entity_poly.pdbx_seq_one_letter_code
_entity_poly.pdbx_strand_id
1 'polypeptide(L)'
;MKLNFFIGYDSKEDIAYRVCKYSLLKRTNADVKVMSLKLDELIAKNLYTRSIDPLASTQFTYSRFLVPKLTNYEGWAVFCDCDFIFLGDVSNLFKNLDENKAVYCVKHDYTPKEKHKMDGQKQTIYPRKNWSSFILYNCSHPSTKQLTVEKVNNETGAYLHQFKWCQDDEIGSLDERWNWLEGWTSGHNKDKPYAVHYTRGGPWFSEWQDVEFAKEWLAERDEYLSNKFKS
;
A
#
# COMPACT_ATOMS: atom_id res chain seq x y z
N MET A 1 -14.87 16.38 3.36
CA MET A 1 -14.80 15.20 2.45
C MET A 1 -14.20 14.05 3.26
N LYS A 2 -14.85 12.92 3.29
CA LYS A 2 -14.33 11.73 3.98
C LYS A 2 -13.30 11.04 3.08
N LEU A 3 -12.08 10.84 3.61
CA LEU A 3 -11.00 10.22 2.85
C LEU A 3 -11.04 8.71 3.07
N ASN A 4 -11.18 7.93 2.00
CA ASN A 4 -11.17 6.47 2.08
C ASN A 4 -9.74 5.96 1.97
N PHE A 5 -9.32 5.16 2.96
CA PHE A 5 -7.98 4.58 3.02
C PHE A 5 -8.07 3.07 3.26
N PHE A 6 -7.50 2.30 2.36
CA PHE A 6 -7.46 0.84 2.45
C PHE A 6 -6.04 0.38 2.74
N ILE A 7 -5.87 -0.40 3.79
CA ILE A 7 -4.58 -1.00 4.13
C ILE A 7 -4.68 -2.51 3.89
N GLY A 8 -3.72 -3.07 3.17
CA GLY A 8 -3.58 -4.51 3.03
C GLY A 8 -3.48 -5.18 4.40
N TYR A 9 -4.04 -6.37 4.56
CA TYR A 9 -3.93 -7.12 5.80
C TYR A 9 -3.37 -8.51 5.53
N ASP A 10 -2.27 -8.83 6.22
CA ASP A 10 -1.73 -10.16 6.28
C ASP A 10 -1.64 -10.59 7.75
N SER A 11 -2.16 -11.76 8.08
CA SER A 11 -2.17 -12.26 9.46
C SER A 11 -0.76 -12.50 10.03
N LYS A 12 0.23 -12.70 9.17
CA LYS A 12 1.65 -12.83 9.55
C LYS A 12 2.26 -11.50 9.99
N GLU A 13 1.65 -10.38 9.58
CA GLU A 13 2.15 -9.02 9.81
C GLU A 13 1.13 -8.15 10.56
N ASP A 14 0.32 -8.75 11.47
CA ASP A 14 -0.74 -8.03 12.20
C ASP A 14 -0.23 -6.81 12.95
N ILE A 15 0.96 -6.89 13.58
CA ILE A 15 1.52 -5.73 14.29
C ILE A 15 1.96 -4.62 13.32
N ALA A 16 2.49 -4.96 12.14
CA ALA A 16 2.84 -3.98 11.12
C ALA A 16 1.58 -3.23 10.64
N TYR A 17 0.51 -3.96 10.32
CA TYR A 17 -0.79 -3.38 9.98
C TYR A 17 -1.31 -2.40 11.06
N ARG A 18 -1.21 -2.79 12.35
CA ARG A 18 -1.70 -1.96 13.46
C ARG A 18 -0.90 -0.67 13.61
N VAL A 19 0.42 -0.76 13.50
CA VAL A 19 1.31 0.41 13.56
C VAL A 19 1.10 1.31 12.34
N CYS A 20 0.95 0.73 11.16
CA CYS A 20 0.62 1.47 9.93
C CYS A 20 -0.66 2.29 10.10
N LYS A 21 -1.75 1.65 10.53
CA LYS A 21 -3.03 2.32 10.79
C LYS A 21 -2.93 3.38 11.88
N TYR A 22 -2.22 3.08 12.98
CA TYR A 22 -2.05 4.00 14.10
C TYR A 22 -1.28 5.25 13.68
N SER A 23 -0.13 5.08 13.03
CA SER A 23 0.72 6.17 12.56
C SER A 23 0.01 7.08 11.55
N LEU A 24 -0.83 6.51 10.68
CA LEU A 24 -1.66 7.23 9.74
C LEU A 24 -2.67 8.14 10.45
N LEU A 25 -3.46 7.56 11.36
CA LEU A 25 -4.53 8.28 12.06
C LEU A 25 -4.00 9.35 13.01
N LYS A 26 -2.85 9.13 13.62
CA LYS A 26 -2.19 10.08 14.53
C LYS A 26 -1.77 11.38 13.84
N ARG A 27 -1.49 11.35 12.53
CA ARG A 27 -0.88 12.48 11.81
C ARG A 27 -1.84 13.31 10.98
N THR A 28 -3.13 12.99 11.02
CA THR A 28 -4.12 13.75 10.27
C THR A 28 -5.28 14.20 11.15
N ASN A 29 -5.76 15.42 10.89
CA ASN A 29 -7.01 15.93 11.47
C ASN A 29 -8.20 15.75 10.50
N ALA A 30 -7.97 15.21 9.31
CA ALA A 30 -9.03 14.94 8.34
C ALA A 30 -9.90 13.75 8.79
N ASP A 31 -11.16 13.73 8.36
CA ASP A 31 -12.04 12.57 8.56
C ASP A 31 -11.60 11.44 7.61
N VAL A 32 -10.75 10.54 8.12
CA VAL A 32 -10.22 9.39 7.38
C VAL A 32 -10.92 8.11 7.82
N LYS A 33 -11.53 7.41 6.87
CA LYS A 33 -12.05 6.07 7.07
C LYS A 33 -10.99 5.05 6.65
N VAL A 34 -10.40 4.36 7.63
CA VAL A 34 -9.42 3.30 7.37
C VAL A 34 -10.12 1.94 7.37
N MET A 35 -9.95 1.19 6.28
CA MET A 35 -10.49 -0.16 6.07
C MET A 35 -9.36 -1.16 5.83
N SER A 36 -9.44 -2.32 6.50
CA SER A 36 -8.52 -3.44 6.24
C SER A 36 -8.99 -4.26 5.03
N LEU A 37 -8.07 -4.62 4.14
CA LEU A 37 -8.35 -5.60 3.08
C LEU A 37 -8.02 -7.00 3.59
N LYS A 38 -8.96 -7.59 4.35
CA LYS A 38 -8.85 -8.97 4.83
C LYS A 38 -9.40 -9.94 3.81
N LEU A 39 -8.59 -10.91 3.44
CA LEU A 39 -8.90 -11.86 2.38
C LEU A 39 -10.13 -12.72 2.70
N ASP A 40 -10.24 -13.18 3.94
CA ASP A 40 -11.37 -13.97 4.44
C ASP A 40 -12.71 -13.20 4.35
N GLU A 41 -12.71 -11.92 4.71
CA GLU A 41 -13.89 -11.06 4.58
C GLU A 41 -14.30 -10.84 3.11
N LEU A 42 -13.32 -10.73 2.20
CA LEU A 42 -13.57 -10.56 0.77
C LEU A 42 -14.10 -11.84 0.13
N ILE A 43 -13.59 -13.00 0.55
CA ILE A 43 -14.10 -14.32 0.13
C ILE A 43 -15.54 -14.50 0.60
N ALA A 44 -15.82 -14.24 1.88
CA ALA A 44 -17.17 -14.36 2.44
C ALA A 44 -18.22 -13.47 1.71
N LYS A 45 -17.77 -12.35 1.14
CA LYS A 45 -18.61 -11.43 0.33
C LYS A 45 -18.64 -11.77 -1.17
N ASN A 46 -18.04 -12.87 -1.60
CA ASN A 46 -17.88 -13.26 -3.01
C ASN A 46 -17.17 -12.18 -3.88
N LEU A 47 -16.32 -11.38 -3.27
CA LEU A 47 -15.51 -10.37 -3.97
C LEU A 47 -14.14 -10.91 -4.40
N TYR A 48 -13.66 -11.97 -3.74
CA TYR A 48 -12.41 -12.62 -4.05
C TYR A 48 -12.63 -14.13 -4.21
N THR A 49 -12.38 -14.65 -5.42
CA THR A 49 -12.63 -16.06 -5.80
C THR A 49 -11.39 -16.74 -6.39
N ARG A 50 -10.24 -16.03 -6.42
CA ARG A 50 -8.98 -16.63 -6.88
C ARG A 50 -8.57 -17.77 -5.97
N SER A 51 -7.98 -18.83 -6.55
CA SER A 51 -7.22 -19.81 -5.79
C SER A 51 -6.06 -19.13 -5.06
N ILE A 52 -5.67 -19.68 -3.91
CA ILE A 52 -4.48 -19.21 -3.19
C ILE A 52 -3.27 -19.40 -4.11
N ASP A 53 -2.62 -18.29 -4.45
CA ASP A 53 -1.39 -18.30 -5.23
C ASP A 53 -0.19 -18.51 -4.27
N PRO A 54 0.49 -19.65 -4.31
CA PRO A 54 1.63 -19.93 -3.43
C PRO A 54 2.82 -19.00 -3.69
N LEU A 55 2.84 -18.29 -4.83
CA LEU A 55 3.86 -17.30 -5.17
C LEU A 55 3.46 -15.88 -4.78
N ALA A 56 2.25 -15.66 -4.28
CA ALA A 56 1.82 -14.36 -3.78
C ALA A 56 2.59 -14.03 -2.50
N SER A 57 3.24 -12.87 -2.48
CA SER A 57 4.04 -12.43 -1.32
C SER A 57 3.18 -12.05 -0.10
N THR A 58 1.92 -11.69 -0.31
CA THR A 58 1.00 -11.26 0.76
C THR A 58 -0.44 -11.69 0.45
N GLN A 59 -1.29 -11.77 1.49
CA GLN A 59 -2.71 -12.09 1.35
C GLN A 59 -3.48 -11.05 0.51
N PHE A 60 -2.97 -9.82 0.42
CA PHE A 60 -3.59 -8.72 -0.32
C PHE A 60 -2.96 -8.45 -1.70
N THR A 61 -2.12 -9.36 -2.21
CA THR A 61 -1.44 -9.20 -3.51
C THR A 61 -2.39 -8.79 -4.63
N TYR A 62 -3.55 -9.45 -4.76
CA TYR A 62 -4.53 -9.13 -5.80
C TYR A 62 -5.70 -8.29 -5.29
N SER A 63 -6.09 -8.44 -4.04
CA SER A 63 -7.27 -7.75 -3.48
C SER A 63 -7.14 -6.23 -3.42
N ARG A 64 -5.90 -5.70 -3.48
CA ARG A 64 -5.64 -4.25 -3.60
C ARG A 64 -6.34 -3.61 -4.80
N PHE A 65 -6.57 -4.36 -5.86
CA PHE A 65 -7.26 -3.89 -7.08
C PHE A 65 -8.79 -3.92 -6.97
N LEU A 66 -9.35 -4.39 -5.86
CA LEU A 66 -10.77 -4.29 -5.55
C LEU A 66 -11.16 -2.94 -4.93
N VAL A 67 -10.21 -2.07 -4.61
CA VAL A 67 -10.49 -0.76 -3.96
C VAL A 67 -11.54 0.06 -4.72
N PRO A 68 -11.49 0.20 -6.07
CA PRO A 68 -12.54 0.93 -6.79
C PRO A 68 -13.92 0.31 -6.63
N LYS A 69 -14.02 -1.03 -6.60
CA LYS A 69 -15.29 -1.73 -6.35
C LYS A 69 -15.79 -1.51 -4.92
N LEU A 70 -14.88 -1.50 -3.94
CA LEU A 70 -15.23 -1.30 -2.53
C LEU A 70 -15.71 0.11 -2.21
N THR A 71 -15.40 1.09 -3.06
CA THR A 71 -15.94 2.45 -3.01
C THR A 71 -17.15 2.65 -3.91
N ASN A 72 -17.71 1.58 -4.48
CA ASN A 72 -18.76 1.62 -5.50
C ASN A 72 -18.37 2.46 -6.74
N TYR A 73 -17.08 2.50 -7.05
CA TYR A 73 -16.50 3.31 -8.15
C TYR A 73 -16.75 4.82 -8.00
N GLU A 74 -16.70 5.33 -6.78
CA GLU A 74 -16.96 6.74 -6.48
C GLU A 74 -15.77 7.40 -5.76
N GLY A 75 -15.45 8.63 -6.17
CA GLY A 75 -14.48 9.51 -5.54
C GLY A 75 -13.04 8.99 -5.59
N TRP A 76 -12.25 9.44 -4.63
CA TRP A 76 -10.84 9.09 -4.49
C TRP A 76 -10.62 8.16 -3.30
N ALA A 77 -9.71 7.20 -3.44
CA ALA A 77 -9.34 6.31 -2.35
C ALA A 77 -7.85 5.92 -2.43
N VAL A 78 -7.23 5.73 -1.28
CA VAL A 78 -5.84 5.24 -1.19
C VAL A 78 -5.83 3.77 -0.84
N PHE A 79 -4.93 3.02 -1.45
CA PHE A 79 -4.45 1.72 -0.98
C PHE A 79 -2.98 1.84 -0.58
N CYS A 80 -2.58 1.19 0.52
CA CYS A 80 -1.18 0.89 0.81
C CYS A 80 -1.00 -0.53 1.37
N ASP A 81 0.21 -1.08 1.23
CA ASP A 81 0.63 -2.30 1.91
C ASP A 81 0.64 -2.07 3.43
N CYS A 82 0.66 -3.15 4.25
CA CYS A 82 0.63 -3.03 5.71
C CYS A 82 1.98 -2.66 6.34
N ASP A 83 3.06 -2.81 5.58
CA ASP A 83 4.45 -2.60 6.00
C ASP A 83 4.90 -1.14 5.82
N PHE A 84 3.98 -0.19 6.03
CA PHE A 84 4.23 1.24 6.04
C PHE A 84 4.21 1.83 7.45
N ILE A 85 5.00 2.90 7.65
CA ILE A 85 4.82 3.86 8.74
C ILE A 85 4.58 5.25 8.13
N PHE A 86 3.53 5.95 8.59
CA PHE A 86 3.24 7.31 8.17
C PHE A 86 3.93 8.32 9.09
N LEU A 87 4.63 9.29 8.49
CA LEU A 87 5.35 10.37 9.16
C LEU A 87 4.80 11.75 8.75
N GLY A 88 3.97 11.82 7.72
CA GLY A 88 3.32 13.03 7.20
C GLY A 88 1.79 12.95 7.24
N ASP A 89 1.14 14.10 7.06
CA ASP A 89 -0.33 14.21 7.02
C ASP A 89 -0.87 13.72 5.66
N VAL A 90 -1.61 12.60 5.69
CA VAL A 90 -2.18 11.96 4.50
C VAL A 90 -3.23 12.81 3.77
N SER A 91 -3.79 13.83 4.40
CA SER A 91 -4.71 14.75 3.73
C SER A 91 -4.05 15.50 2.55
N ASN A 92 -2.73 15.63 2.58
CA ASN A 92 -1.96 16.27 1.51
C ASN A 92 -1.99 15.48 0.19
N LEU A 93 -2.26 14.16 0.24
CA LEU A 93 -2.40 13.33 -0.97
C LEU A 93 -3.58 13.73 -1.85
N PHE A 94 -4.59 14.38 -1.27
CA PHE A 94 -5.83 14.70 -1.96
C PHE A 94 -5.88 16.16 -2.47
N LYS A 95 -4.74 16.86 -2.43
CA LYS A 95 -4.62 18.22 -2.93
C LYS A 95 -4.22 18.23 -4.41
N ASN A 96 -4.87 19.08 -5.20
CA ASN A 96 -4.52 19.33 -6.61
C ASN A 96 -4.52 18.07 -7.50
N LEU A 97 -5.49 17.18 -7.28
CA LEU A 97 -5.65 15.99 -8.11
C LEU A 97 -6.24 16.36 -9.47
N ASP A 98 -5.70 15.77 -10.53
CA ASP A 98 -6.21 15.86 -11.88
C ASP A 98 -7.21 14.74 -12.13
N GLU A 99 -8.46 15.07 -12.40
CA GLU A 99 -9.55 14.11 -12.66
C GLU A 99 -9.32 13.26 -13.92
N ASN A 100 -8.42 13.69 -14.83
CA ASN A 100 -8.03 12.91 -16.00
C ASN A 100 -7.05 11.77 -15.65
N LYS A 101 -6.60 11.67 -14.41
CA LYS A 101 -5.75 10.56 -13.97
C LYS A 101 -6.61 9.47 -13.35
N ALA A 102 -6.36 8.24 -13.80
CA ALA A 102 -6.97 7.03 -13.23
C ALA A 102 -6.36 6.69 -11.86
N VAL A 103 -5.05 6.87 -11.74
CA VAL A 103 -4.31 6.61 -10.50
C VAL A 103 -3.12 7.56 -10.36
N TYR A 104 -2.68 7.72 -9.11
CA TYR A 104 -1.38 8.24 -8.77
C TYR A 104 -0.58 7.21 -7.98
N CYS A 105 0.70 7.09 -8.27
CA CYS A 105 1.65 6.27 -7.51
C CYS A 105 3.05 6.91 -7.52
N VAL A 106 3.93 6.45 -6.65
CA VAL A 106 5.36 6.76 -6.79
C VAL A 106 5.94 5.86 -7.89
N LYS A 107 6.50 6.49 -8.92
CA LYS A 107 7.08 5.80 -10.08
C LYS A 107 8.54 5.42 -9.79
N HIS A 108 8.74 4.39 -8.97
CA HIS A 108 10.08 3.90 -8.65
C HIS A 108 10.80 3.35 -9.87
N ASP A 109 12.05 3.76 -10.04
CA ASP A 109 13.04 3.06 -10.87
C ASP A 109 13.84 2.10 -9.98
N TYR A 110 13.13 1.08 -9.45
CA TYR A 110 13.67 0.19 -8.43
C TYR A 110 14.18 -1.12 -9.03
N THR A 111 15.49 -1.35 -8.87
CA THR A 111 16.12 -2.63 -9.20
C THR A 111 16.71 -3.25 -7.92
N PRO A 112 16.09 -4.31 -7.36
CA PRO A 112 16.57 -4.92 -6.12
C PRO A 112 17.98 -5.49 -6.29
N LYS A 113 18.83 -5.27 -5.29
CA LYS A 113 20.18 -5.84 -5.20
C LYS A 113 20.15 -7.25 -4.63
N GLU A 114 19.22 -7.52 -3.74
CA GLU A 114 19.05 -8.80 -3.07
C GLU A 114 18.33 -9.80 -3.98
N LYS A 115 18.78 -11.06 -3.96
CA LYS A 115 18.15 -12.15 -4.75
C LYS A 115 16.95 -12.79 -4.06
N HIS A 116 16.80 -12.63 -2.75
CA HIS A 116 15.73 -13.19 -1.94
C HIS A 116 15.11 -12.14 -1.02
N LYS A 117 13.82 -12.27 -0.74
CA LYS A 117 13.11 -11.54 0.30
C LYS A 117 13.34 -12.21 1.65
N MET A 118 12.92 -11.54 2.74
CA MET A 118 13.05 -11.98 4.13
C MET A 118 12.45 -13.37 4.44
N ASP A 119 11.34 -13.69 3.79
CA ASP A 119 10.63 -14.97 3.93
C ASP A 119 11.22 -16.09 3.05
N GLY A 120 12.43 -15.87 2.48
CA GLY A 120 13.09 -16.81 1.58
C GLY A 120 12.54 -16.79 0.15
N GLN A 121 11.54 -15.98 -0.17
CA GLN A 121 10.99 -15.89 -1.52
C GLN A 121 11.97 -15.22 -2.49
N LYS A 122 12.00 -15.72 -3.72
CA LYS A 122 12.85 -15.17 -4.77
C LYS A 122 12.43 -13.75 -5.14
N GLN A 123 13.39 -12.82 -5.13
CA GLN A 123 13.17 -11.47 -5.58
C GLN A 123 13.09 -11.43 -7.11
N THR A 124 11.94 -11.03 -7.64
CA THR A 124 11.72 -10.90 -9.10
C THR A 124 11.86 -9.45 -9.54
N ILE A 125 12.58 -9.23 -10.66
CA ILE A 125 12.65 -7.93 -11.33
C ILE A 125 11.56 -7.91 -12.40
N TYR A 126 10.68 -6.92 -12.36
CA TYR A 126 9.65 -6.70 -13.38
C TYR A 126 9.35 -5.20 -13.50
N PRO A 127 8.86 -4.74 -14.68
CA PRO A 127 8.52 -3.34 -14.89
C PRO A 127 7.52 -2.82 -13.83
N ARG A 128 7.67 -1.56 -13.40
CA ARG A 128 6.80 -0.88 -12.43
C ARG A 128 6.74 -1.58 -11.05
N LYS A 129 7.84 -2.21 -10.65
CA LYS A 129 7.94 -2.82 -9.33
C LYS A 129 7.75 -1.78 -8.23
N ASN A 130 7.02 -2.15 -7.17
CA ASN A 130 6.61 -1.31 -6.04
C ASN A 130 5.62 -0.16 -6.38
N TRP A 131 5.24 0.05 -7.63
CA TRP A 131 4.24 1.08 -7.96
C TRP A 131 2.89 0.79 -7.32
N SER A 132 2.50 -0.48 -7.25
CA SER A 132 1.20 -0.91 -6.69
C SER A 132 1.20 -1.11 -5.18
N SER A 133 2.29 -0.85 -4.47
CA SER A 133 2.33 -0.90 -3.01
C SER A 133 1.66 0.31 -2.35
N PHE A 134 1.57 1.43 -3.10
CA PHE A 134 0.88 2.64 -2.68
C PHE A 134 0.17 3.26 -3.88
N ILE A 135 -1.17 3.23 -3.88
CA ILE A 135 -1.99 3.68 -5.01
C ILE A 135 -3.06 4.64 -4.53
N LEU A 136 -3.11 5.84 -5.10
CA LEU A 136 -4.23 6.76 -4.96
C LEU A 136 -5.12 6.61 -6.21
N TYR A 137 -6.28 6.00 -6.04
CA TYR A 137 -7.24 5.72 -7.10
C TYR A 137 -8.22 6.87 -7.31
N ASN A 138 -8.42 7.31 -8.54
CA ASN A 138 -9.65 7.96 -8.97
C ASN A 138 -10.68 6.85 -9.27
N CYS A 139 -11.47 6.48 -8.28
CA CYS A 139 -12.40 5.36 -8.42
C CYS A 139 -13.51 5.63 -9.45
N SER A 140 -13.76 6.90 -9.76
CA SER A 140 -14.78 7.32 -10.75
C SER A 140 -14.28 7.29 -12.19
N HIS A 141 -12.95 7.19 -12.41
CA HIS A 141 -12.34 7.22 -13.73
C HIS A 141 -12.74 5.98 -14.57
N PRO A 142 -12.98 6.12 -15.89
CA PRO A 142 -13.38 5.00 -16.74
C PRO A 142 -12.43 3.81 -16.69
N SER A 143 -11.11 4.05 -16.64
CA SER A 143 -10.10 3.00 -16.58
C SER A 143 -10.12 2.24 -15.24
N THR A 144 -10.32 2.91 -14.11
CA THR A 144 -10.47 2.24 -12.81
C THR A 144 -11.76 1.45 -12.70
N LYS A 145 -12.84 1.87 -13.37
CA LYS A 145 -14.08 1.11 -13.44
C LYS A 145 -13.95 -0.24 -14.18
N GLN A 146 -12.87 -0.40 -14.97
CA GLN A 146 -12.56 -1.70 -15.57
C GLN A 146 -12.06 -2.74 -14.56
N LEU A 147 -11.63 -2.33 -13.36
CA LEU A 147 -11.25 -3.24 -12.28
C LEU A 147 -12.51 -3.85 -11.62
N THR A 148 -13.27 -4.60 -12.40
CA THR A 148 -14.42 -5.34 -11.90
C THR A 148 -13.99 -6.54 -11.04
N VAL A 149 -14.90 -7.07 -10.23
CA VAL A 149 -14.64 -8.29 -9.43
C VAL A 149 -14.16 -9.42 -10.34
N GLU A 150 -14.83 -9.63 -11.49
CA GLU A 150 -14.43 -10.64 -12.46
C GLU A 150 -13.00 -10.43 -12.97
N LYS A 151 -12.68 -9.20 -13.40
CA LYS A 151 -11.36 -8.88 -13.94
C LYS A 151 -10.26 -9.06 -12.90
N VAL A 152 -10.45 -8.57 -11.69
CA VAL A 152 -9.47 -8.73 -10.61
C VAL A 152 -9.26 -10.21 -10.27
N ASN A 153 -10.29 -11.04 -10.35
CA ASN A 153 -10.17 -12.47 -10.06
C ASN A 153 -9.55 -13.30 -11.19
N ASN A 154 -9.60 -12.85 -12.44
CA ASN A 154 -9.15 -13.65 -13.59
C ASN A 154 -7.86 -13.14 -14.24
N GLU A 155 -7.54 -11.85 -14.13
CA GLU A 155 -6.37 -11.27 -14.79
C GLU A 155 -5.05 -11.68 -14.13
N THR A 156 -3.96 -11.65 -14.91
CA THR A 156 -2.62 -11.97 -14.42
C THR A 156 -2.09 -10.91 -13.45
N GLY A 157 -1.18 -11.31 -12.55
CA GLY A 157 -0.48 -10.37 -11.68
C GLY A 157 0.26 -9.29 -12.49
N ALA A 158 0.89 -9.66 -13.61
CA ALA A 158 1.54 -8.70 -14.49
C ALA A 158 0.57 -7.67 -15.09
N TYR A 159 -0.64 -8.08 -15.45
CA TYR A 159 -1.67 -7.16 -15.94
C TYR A 159 -2.07 -6.14 -14.86
N LEU A 160 -2.32 -6.63 -13.65
CA LEU A 160 -2.80 -5.81 -12.53
C LEU A 160 -1.70 -4.89 -11.99
N HIS A 161 -0.55 -5.44 -11.61
CA HIS A 161 0.53 -4.68 -10.95
C HIS A 161 1.27 -3.72 -11.87
N GLN A 162 1.30 -3.99 -13.18
CA GLN A 162 1.86 -3.06 -14.17
C GLN A 162 0.85 -2.04 -14.69
N PHE A 163 -0.36 -1.98 -14.10
CA PHE A 163 -1.44 -1.05 -14.49
C PHE A 163 -1.80 -1.11 -15.97
N LYS A 164 -1.79 -2.33 -16.57
CA LYS A 164 -2.16 -2.52 -17.99
C LYS A 164 -3.65 -2.30 -18.28
N TRP A 165 -4.41 -2.02 -17.25
CA TRP A 165 -5.84 -1.69 -17.30
C TRP A 165 -6.10 -0.18 -17.50
N CYS A 166 -5.06 0.67 -17.54
CA CYS A 166 -5.15 2.09 -17.89
C CYS A 166 -3.99 2.50 -18.81
N GLN A 167 -4.11 3.66 -19.45
CA GLN A 167 -3.08 4.20 -20.31
C GLN A 167 -1.95 4.84 -19.48
N ASP A 168 -0.75 4.97 -20.05
CA ASP A 168 0.42 5.50 -19.35
C ASP A 168 0.27 6.97 -18.96
N ASP A 169 -0.42 7.76 -19.78
CA ASP A 169 -0.73 9.14 -19.51
C ASP A 169 -1.84 9.34 -18.45
N GLU A 170 -2.62 8.30 -18.15
CA GLU A 170 -3.59 8.29 -17.05
C GLU A 170 -2.94 7.99 -15.69
N ILE A 171 -1.64 7.64 -15.65
CA ILE A 171 -0.91 7.37 -14.41
C ILE A 171 -0.19 8.64 -13.95
N GLY A 172 -0.70 9.29 -12.92
CA GLY A 172 -0.07 10.42 -12.26
C GLY A 172 1.12 9.99 -11.38
N SER A 173 1.96 10.96 -11.02
CA SER A 173 3.12 10.74 -10.15
C SER A 173 2.90 11.36 -8.78
N LEU A 174 3.15 10.60 -7.72
CA LEU A 174 3.29 11.11 -6.36
C LEU A 174 4.75 11.46 -6.07
N ASP A 175 4.95 12.37 -5.11
CA ASP A 175 6.26 12.62 -4.52
C ASP A 175 6.82 11.32 -3.92
N GLU A 176 8.10 11.02 -4.18
CA GLU A 176 8.78 9.81 -3.72
C GLU A 176 8.69 9.60 -2.22
N ARG A 177 8.60 10.68 -1.44
CA ARG A 177 8.45 10.66 0.01
C ARG A 177 7.18 9.97 0.52
N TRP A 178 6.16 9.73 -0.34
CA TRP A 178 4.95 8.99 0.02
C TRP A 178 5.10 7.47 -0.06
N ASN A 179 6.15 6.99 -0.71
CA ASN A 179 6.48 5.56 -0.76
C ASN A 179 8.01 5.42 -0.71
N TRP A 180 8.59 5.91 0.40
CA TRP A 180 10.01 5.86 0.65
C TRP A 180 10.44 4.42 0.91
N LEU A 181 11.15 3.82 -0.04
CA LEU A 181 11.63 2.44 0.09
C LEU A 181 12.82 2.41 1.04
N GLU A 182 12.63 1.81 2.20
CA GLU A 182 13.69 1.60 3.19
C GLU A 182 14.90 0.91 2.54
N GLY A 183 16.11 1.45 2.83
CA GLY A 183 17.38 0.95 2.29
C GLY A 183 17.60 1.20 0.80
N TRP A 184 16.66 1.85 0.09
CA TRP A 184 16.82 2.26 -1.31
C TRP A 184 16.71 3.77 -1.47
N THR A 185 15.59 4.39 -1.11
CA THR A 185 15.34 5.81 -1.35
C THR A 185 16.31 6.71 -0.57
N SER A 186 16.74 6.32 0.61
CA SER A 186 17.74 7.04 1.42
C SER A 186 19.06 7.32 0.68
N GLY A 187 19.42 6.48 -0.28
CA GLY A 187 20.58 6.69 -1.14
C GLY A 187 20.39 7.74 -2.23
N HIS A 188 19.14 8.16 -2.49
CA HIS A 188 18.79 9.01 -3.64
C HIS A 188 18.16 10.34 -3.23
N ASN A 189 17.50 10.41 -2.07
CA ASN A 189 16.82 11.61 -1.59
C ASN A 189 17.28 11.97 -0.16
N LYS A 190 17.52 13.27 0.09
CA LYS A 190 17.92 13.80 1.40
C LYS A 190 16.74 14.36 2.21
N ASP A 191 15.56 14.46 1.61
CA ASP A 191 14.36 14.96 2.26
C ASP A 191 13.80 13.93 3.25
N LYS A 192 13.01 14.39 4.22
CA LYS A 192 12.34 13.50 5.16
C LYS A 192 11.14 12.81 4.49
N PRO A 193 10.93 11.49 4.69
CA PRO A 193 9.78 10.78 4.15
C PRO A 193 8.47 11.25 4.78
N TYR A 194 7.39 11.17 4.00
CA TYR A 194 6.01 11.25 4.49
C TYR A 194 5.46 9.88 4.88
N ALA A 195 5.92 8.84 4.21
CA ALA A 195 5.63 7.45 4.56
C ALA A 195 6.81 6.56 4.17
N VAL A 196 7.25 5.69 5.08
CA VAL A 196 8.33 4.72 4.86
C VAL A 196 7.73 3.35 4.62
N HIS A 197 8.21 2.67 3.58
CA HIS A 197 7.80 1.34 3.16
C HIS A 197 8.95 0.34 3.40
N TYR A 198 8.73 -0.61 4.28
CA TYR A 198 9.71 -1.65 4.63
C TYR A 198 9.62 -2.86 3.69
N THR A 199 9.71 -2.62 2.38
CA THR A 199 9.50 -3.63 1.32
C THR A 199 10.41 -4.86 1.41
N ARG A 200 11.53 -4.77 2.15
CA ARG A 200 12.46 -5.88 2.41
C ARG A 200 12.15 -6.59 3.72
N GLY A 201 11.49 -5.91 4.63
CA GLY A 201 11.11 -6.29 5.97
C GLY A 201 11.38 -5.19 6.97
N GLY A 202 10.66 -5.22 8.08
CA GLY A 202 10.70 -4.13 9.05
C GLY A 202 10.97 -4.58 10.48
N PRO A 203 10.99 -3.62 11.42
CA PRO A 203 11.43 -3.82 12.81
C PRO A 203 10.59 -4.81 13.63
N TRP A 204 9.51 -5.36 13.08
CA TRP A 204 8.72 -6.43 13.72
C TRP A 204 9.34 -7.82 13.56
N PHE A 205 10.37 -7.94 12.72
CA PHE A 205 11.16 -9.16 12.57
C PHE A 205 12.51 -9.02 13.27
N SER A 206 12.97 -10.08 13.93
CA SER A 206 14.19 -10.08 14.76
C SER A 206 15.44 -9.66 14.00
N GLU A 207 15.52 -10.04 12.72
CA GLU A 207 16.68 -9.80 11.85
C GLU A 207 16.69 -8.41 11.23
N TRP A 208 15.62 -7.59 11.44
CA TRP A 208 15.42 -6.29 10.78
C TRP A 208 15.23 -5.13 11.77
N GLN A 209 15.74 -5.26 13.00
CA GLN A 209 15.54 -4.26 14.04
C GLN A 209 16.40 -2.99 13.86
N ASP A 210 17.47 -3.07 13.07
CA ASP A 210 18.40 -1.96 12.83
C ASP A 210 18.22 -1.29 11.45
N VAL A 211 17.09 -1.51 10.80
CA VAL A 211 16.79 -0.87 9.51
C VAL A 211 16.56 0.64 9.68
N GLU A 212 16.63 1.35 8.59
CA GLU A 212 16.38 2.80 8.57
C GLU A 212 14.97 3.11 9.05
N PHE A 213 14.79 4.15 9.86
CA PHE A 213 13.51 4.50 10.52
C PHE A 213 12.95 3.44 11.49
N ALA A 214 13.76 2.46 11.93
CA ALA A 214 13.33 1.48 12.93
C ALA A 214 12.93 2.13 14.25
N LYS A 215 13.64 3.18 14.68
CA LYS A 215 13.34 3.91 15.92
C LYS A 215 11.96 4.56 15.88
N GLU A 216 11.61 5.17 14.75
CA GLU A 216 10.30 5.78 14.54
C GLU A 216 9.20 4.73 14.57
N TRP A 217 9.41 3.58 13.91
CA TRP A 217 8.44 2.49 13.92
C TRP A 217 8.24 1.89 15.32
N LEU A 218 9.34 1.64 16.05
CA LEU A 218 9.29 1.12 17.41
C LEU A 218 8.58 2.08 18.37
N ALA A 219 8.83 3.38 18.25
CA ALA A 219 8.15 4.40 19.04
C ALA A 219 6.63 4.42 18.78
N GLU A 220 6.19 4.33 17.52
CA GLU A 220 4.77 4.25 17.18
C GLU A 220 4.12 2.97 17.69
N ARG A 221 4.83 1.84 17.60
CA ARG A 221 4.38 0.56 18.18
C ARG A 221 4.15 0.66 19.67
N ASP A 222 5.13 1.19 20.41
CA ASP A 222 5.10 1.26 21.87
C ASP A 222 3.99 2.21 22.34
N GLU A 223 3.80 3.32 21.64
CA GLU A 223 2.70 4.25 21.92
C GLU A 223 1.33 3.61 21.61
N TYR A 224 1.19 2.91 20.48
CA TYR A 224 -0.02 2.15 20.14
C TYR A 224 -0.36 1.13 21.24
N LEU A 225 0.62 0.34 21.69
CA LEU A 225 0.42 -0.66 22.73
C LEU A 225 0.02 -0.01 24.06
N SER A 226 0.69 1.08 24.45
CA SER A 226 0.39 1.83 25.68
C SER A 226 -1.05 2.39 25.69
N ASN A 227 -1.54 2.88 24.55
CA ASN A 227 -2.87 3.42 24.43
C ASN A 227 -3.96 2.32 24.44
N LYS A 228 -3.65 1.13 23.90
CA LYS A 228 -4.55 -0.03 23.92
C LYS A 228 -4.82 -0.56 25.33
N PHE A 229 -3.86 -0.42 26.26
CA PHE A 229 -4.01 -0.88 27.65
C PHE A 229 -4.64 0.19 28.57
N LYS A 230 -4.92 1.40 28.07
CA LYS A 230 -5.57 2.49 28.82
C LYS A 230 -7.06 2.64 28.48
N SER A 231 -7.54 1.98 27.41
CA SER A 231 -8.94 1.93 26.96
C SER A 231 -9.62 0.64 27.37
#